data_a910364b1445228184b4029a1255bd72
#
_entry.id   a910364b1445228184b4029a1255bd72
#
_cell.length_a   1.000
_cell.length_b   1.000
_cell.length_c   1.000
_cell.angle_alpha   90.00
_cell.angle_beta   90.00
_cell.angle_gamma   90.00
#
_symmetry.space_group_name_H-M   'P 1'
#
loop_
_entity.id
_entity.type
_entity.pdbx_description
1 polymer ?
#
loop_
_entity_poly.entity_id
_entity_poly.type
_entity_poly.pdbx_seq_one_letter_code
_entity_poly.pdbx_strand_id
1 'polypeptide(L)'
;MGHKLFRSSADSFPTTFIHADLLDHTQLTPGPPSSDASDLANLSSLNQLRGHVTAIHASALFHLFSEEKQLALAHALGSLFAPVSGACIFGWSTGSTEAGFVEFEGKVSHPRQFCHSPSSWEAVWNGAVFPKGSVEVEAHLGEFEREVGLRLKGGAPPKRLDWVVRRILE
;
A
#
# COMPACT_ATOMS: atom_id res chain seq x y z
N MET A 1 15.52 -10.77 -11.15
CA MET A 1 14.56 -11.82 -10.71
C MET A 1 13.14 -11.56 -11.26
N GLY A 2 12.65 -10.32 -11.30
CA GLY A 2 11.30 -9.95 -11.74
C GLY A 2 10.96 -10.40 -13.17
N HIS A 3 11.79 -10.10 -14.16
CA HIS A 3 11.57 -10.56 -15.55
C HIS A 3 11.42 -12.09 -15.65
N LYS A 4 12.17 -12.84 -14.85
CA LYS A 4 12.07 -14.29 -14.82
C LYS A 4 10.74 -14.77 -14.27
N LEU A 5 10.22 -14.11 -13.23
CA LEU A 5 8.91 -14.39 -12.63
C LEU A 5 7.77 -14.08 -13.59
N PHE A 6 7.82 -12.94 -14.27
CA PHE A 6 6.78 -12.49 -15.19
C PHE A 6 6.99 -12.99 -16.63
N ARG A 7 7.98 -13.84 -16.88
CA ARG A 7 8.32 -14.37 -18.23
C ARG A 7 8.46 -13.25 -19.27
N SER A 8 9.12 -12.15 -18.87
CA SER A 8 9.38 -10.97 -19.69
C SER A 8 10.89 -10.75 -19.88
N SER A 9 11.25 -9.80 -20.71
CA SER A 9 12.61 -9.28 -20.87
C SER A 9 12.61 -7.76 -20.79
N ALA A 10 13.76 -7.13 -20.70
CA ALA A 10 13.86 -5.67 -20.75
C ALA A 10 13.28 -5.09 -22.06
N ASP A 11 13.38 -5.83 -23.18
CA ASP A 11 12.84 -5.40 -24.48
C ASP A 11 11.31 -5.52 -24.54
N SER A 12 10.74 -6.59 -23.95
CA SER A 12 9.28 -6.82 -23.98
C SER A 12 8.54 -6.08 -22.87
N PHE A 13 9.22 -5.75 -21.79
CA PHE A 13 8.68 -5.00 -20.65
C PHE A 13 9.79 -4.18 -20.00
N PRO A 14 10.05 -2.96 -20.48
CA PRO A 14 11.13 -2.10 -20.02
C PRO A 14 10.83 -1.52 -18.64
N THR A 15 10.91 -2.36 -17.60
CA THR A 15 10.69 -1.94 -16.21
C THR A 15 11.89 -2.32 -15.35
N THR A 16 12.14 -1.54 -14.33
CA THR A 16 13.15 -1.82 -13.30
C THR A 16 12.51 -2.61 -12.17
N PHE A 17 13.13 -3.73 -11.79
CA PHE A 17 12.75 -4.52 -10.63
C PHE A 17 13.74 -4.25 -9.49
N ILE A 18 13.25 -3.61 -8.44
CA ILE A 18 14.02 -3.39 -7.21
C ILE A 18 13.65 -4.50 -6.22
N HIS A 19 14.65 -5.23 -5.73
CA HIS A 19 14.47 -6.18 -4.65
C HIS A 19 14.63 -5.44 -3.33
N ALA A 20 13.52 -5.23 -2.60
CA ALA A 20 13.52 -4.51 -1.33
C ALA A 20 12.52 -5.12 -0.35
N ASP A 21 12.83 -5.04 0.92
CA ASP A 21 11.87 -5.15 2.01
C ASP A 21 11.35 -3.73 2.33
N LEU A 22 10.05 -3.53 2.19
CA LEU A 22 9.42 -2.22 2.42
C LEU A 22 9.47 -1.75 3.89
N LEU A 23 9.78 -2.64 4.81
CA LEU A 23 9.99 -2.34 6.23
C LEU A 23 11.47 -2.27 6.63
N ASP A 24 12.38 -2.50 5.68
CA ASP A 24 13.80 -2.29 5.88
C ASP A 24 14.16 -0.82 5.62
N HIS A 25 14.49 -0.11 6.66
CA HIS A 25 14.87 1.31 6.61
C HIS A 25 16.09 1.60 5.70
N THR A 26 16.91 0.62 5.38
CA THR A 26 18.00 0.80 4.41
C THR A 26 17.47 0.90 2.98
N GLN A 27 16.31 0.31 2.71
CA GLN A 27 15.68 0.27 1.39
C GLN A 27 14.62 1.35 1.20
N LEU A 28 13.82 1.61 2.22
CA LEU A 28 12.80 2.66 2.20
C LEU A 28 12.64 3.27 3.59
N THR A 29 13.07 4.52 3.73
CA THR A 29 12.94 5.33 4.95
C THR A 29 12.11 6.57 4.65
N PRO A 30 11.10 6.91 5.47
CA PRO A 30 10.41 8.19 5.35
C PRO A 30 11.41 9.35 5.42
N GLY A 31 11.25 10.34 4.54
CA GLY A 31 12.16 11.49 4.49
C GLY A 31 11.80 12.46 3.37
N PRO A 32 12.59 13.55 3.24
CA PRO A 32 12.38 14.53 2.19
C PRO A 32 12.61 13.93 0.79
N PRO A 33 12.14 14.59 -0.27
CA PRO A 33 12.42 14.20 -1.64
C PRO A 33 13.92 13.96 -1.88
N SER A 34 14.24 12.93 -2.66
CA SER A 34 15.61 12.61 -3.04
C SER A 34 16.10 13.56 -4.15
N SER A 35 17.36 13.96 -4.09
CA SER A 35 18.01 14.67 -5.19
C SER A 35 18.43 13.73 -6.34
N ASP A 36 18.42 12.41 -6.12
CA ASP A 36 19.11 11.39 -6.95
C ASP A 36 18.18 10.62 -7.89
N ALA A 37 16.91 11.00 -8.01
CA ALA A 37 15.90 10.23 -8.74
C ALA A 37 16.01 10.22 -10.27
N SER A 38 17.10 10.69 -10.84
CA SER A 38 17.21 10.99 -12.27
C SER A 38 17.42 9.77 -13.19
N ASP A 39 17.83 8.61 -12.68
CA ASP A 39 18.11 7.43 -13.51
C ASP A 39 17.37 6.18 -13.03
N LEU A 40 16.19 5.96 -13.61
CA LEU A 40 15.37 4.79 -13.30
C LEU A 40 16.04 3.44 -13.67
N ALA A 41 16.98 3.44 -14.59
CA ALA A 41 17.67 2.22 -15.02
C ALA A 41 18.68 1.71 -13.98
N ASN A 42 19.20 2.60 -13.16
CA ASN A 42 20.25 2.32 -12.17
C ASN A 42 19.77 2.42 -10.71
N LEU A 43 18.46 2.33 -10.47
CA LEU A 43 17.91 2.34 -9.11
C LEU A 43 18.39 1.13 -8.32
N SER A 44 18.97 1.38 -7.16
CA SER A 44 19.44 0.37 -6.21
C SER A 44 18.65 0.36 -4.91
N SER A 45 17.89 1.42 -4.63
CA SER A 45 17.07 1.58 -3.43
C SER A 45 15.80 2.40 -3.74
N LEU A 46 14.70 2.09 -3.07
CA LEU A 46 13.48 2.89 -3.14
C LEU A 46 13.66 4.30 -2.55
N ASN A 47 14.64 4.51 -1.68
CA ASN A 47 14.97 5.83 -1.15
C ASN A 47 15.27 6.87 -2.25
N GLN A 48 15.79 6.43 -3.39
CA GLN A 48 16.06 7.29 -4.53
C GLN A 48 14.78 7.81 -5.20
N LEU A 49 13.64 7.16 -4.98
CA LEU A 49 12.34 7.55 -5.53
C LEU A 49 11.52 8.47 -4.62
N ARG A 50 12.02 8.85 -3.44
CA ARG A 50 11.28 9.73 -2.53
C ARG A 50 10.95 11.06 -3.21
N GLY A 51 9.65 11.41 -3.16
CA GLY A 51 9.13 12.63 -3.77
C GLY A 51 8.99 12.60 -5.29
N HIS A 52 9.17 11.45 -5.95
CA HIS A 52 9.19 11.38 -7.41
C HIS A 52 8.11 10.44 -8.02
N VAL A 53 7.38 9.69 -7.20
CA VAL A 53 6.41 8.72 -7.71
C VAL A 53 5.03 9.35 -7.79
N THR A 54 4.43 9.36 -8.97
CA THR A 54 3.10 9.92 -9.23
C THR A 54 1.98 8.90 -9.09
N ALA A 55 2.28 7.59 -9.21
CA ALA A 55 1.29 6.53 -9.03
C ALA A 55 1.91 5.32 -8.33
N ILE A 56 1.27 4.84 -7.26
CA ILE A 56 1.67 3.64 -6.53
C ILE A 56 0.47 2.69 -6.47
N HIS A 57 0.68 1.44 -6.87
CA HIS A 57 -0.30 0.37 -6.71
C HIS A 57 0.13 -0.55 -5.57
N ALA A 58 -0.70 -0.67 -4.53
CA ALA A 58 -0.43 -1.47 -3.33
C ALA A 58 -1.65 -2.33 -2.95
N SER A 59 -1.86 -3.41 -3.68
CA SER A 59 -2.97 -4.33 -3.45
C SER A 59 -2.54 -5.56 -2.66
N ALA A 60 -3.43 -6.08 -1.81
CA ALA A 60 -3.24 -7.28 -0.99
C ALA A 60 -1.97 -7.22 -0.11
N LEU A 61 -1.63 -6.04 0.38
CA LEU A 61 -0.36 -5.80 1.07
C LEU A 61 -0.54 -5.48 2.56
N PHE A 62 -1.29 -4.43 2.89
CA PHE A 62 -1.33 -3.87 4.24
C PHE A 62 -1.84 -4.86 5.30
N HIS A 63 -2.90 -5.60 5.02
CA HIS A 63 -3.50 -6.55 5.97
C HIS A 63 -2.58 -7.74 6.37
N LEU A 64 -1.43 -7.88 5.71
CA LEU A 64 -0.41 -8.87 6.08
C LEU A 64 0.39 -8.45 7.33
N PHE A 65 0.26 -7.20 7.76
CA PHE A 65 1.05 -6.60 8.83
C PHE A 65 0.19 -6.22 10.04
N SER A 66 0.84 -6.03 11.20
CA SER A 66 0.20 -5.43 12.38
C SER A 66 -0.17 -3.97 12.09
N GLU A 67 -1.10 -3.40 12.86
CA GLU A 67 -1.51 -1.99 12.74
C GLU A 67 -0.32 -1.03 12.73
N GLU A 68 0.62 -1.20 13.67
CA GLU A 68 1.84 -0.38 13.74
C GLU A 68 2.68 -0.47 12.45
N LYS A 69 2.86 -1.68 11.92
CA LYS A 69 3.61 -1.89 10.68
C LYS A 69 2.85 -1.38 9.46
N GLN A 70 1.52 -1.43 9.46
CA GLN A 70 0.70 -0.81 8.41
C GLN A 70 0.91 0.70 8.38
N LEU A 71 0.92 1.36 9.54
CA LEU A 71 1.20 2.79 9.65
C LEU A 71 2.63 3.13 9.19
N ALA A 72 3.63 2.35 9.63
CA ALA A 72 5.01 2.52 9.19
C ALA A 72 5.15 2.37 7.67
N LEU A 73 4.49 1.37 7.08
CA LEU A 73 4.45 1.16 5.63
C LEU A 73 3.76 2.32 4.91
N ALA A 74 2.66 2.85 5.46
CA ALA A 74 1.96 3.99 4.89
C ALA A 74 2.86 5.25 4.88
N HIS A 75 3.60 5.52 5.94
CA HIS A 75 4.61 6.59 5.98
C HIS A 75 5.72 6.39 4.95
N ALA A 76 6.24 5.17 4.84
CA ALA A 76 7.29 4.83 3.90
C ALA A 76 6.82 5.04 2.45
N LEU A 77 5.66 4.50 2.08
CA LEU A 77 5.08 4.68 0.75
C LEU A 77 4.67 6.14 0.49
N GLY A 78 4.14 6.83 1.50
CA GLY A 78 3.81 8.25 1.43
C GLY A 78 5.00 9.13 1.12
N SER A 79 6.19 8.76 1.58
CA SER A 79 7.42 9.50 1.27
C SER A 79 7.84 9.45 -0.20
N LEU A 80 7.37 8.43 -0.95
CA LEU A 80 7.63 8.31 -2.38
C LEU A 80 6.79 9.28 -3.22
N PHE A 81 5.67 9.79 -2.68
CA PHE A 81 4.75 10.65 -3.41
C PHE A 81 5.42 11.90 -3.95
N ALA A 82 5.27 12.11 -5.26
CA ALA A 82 5.61 13.38 -5.86
C ALA A 82 4.72 14.50 -5.31
N PRO A 83 5.25 15.69 -5.03
CA PRO A 83 4.48 16.84 -4.56
C PRO A 83 3.75 17.50 -5.74
N VAL A 84 2.93 16.74 -6.46
CA VAL A 84 2.13 17.23 -7.60
C VAL A 84 0.67 16.82 -7.41
N SER A 85 -0.24 17.68 -7.85
CA SER A 85 -1.68 17.41 -7.80
C SER A 85 -2.01 16.17 -8.64
N GLY A 86 -2.88 15.30 -8.11
CA GLY A 86 -3.27 14.08 -8.77
C GLY A 86 -2.31 12.89 -8.61
N ALA A 87 -1.14 13.08 -7.99
CA ALA A 87 -0.35 11.93 -7.57
C ALA A 87 -1.19 11.04 -6.65
N CYS A 88 -1.17 9.72 -6.87
CA CYS A 88 -2.07 8.80 -6.18
C CYS A 88 -1.38 7.51 -5.73
N ILE A 89 -1.87 6.97 -4.61
CA ILE A 89 -1.65 5.58 -4.22
C ILE A 89 -3.02 4.91 -4.12
N PHE A 90 -3.13 3.70 -4.64
CA PHE A 90 -4.38 2.96 -4.70
C PHE A 90 -4.17 1.46 -4.57
N GLY A 91 -5.22 0.79 -4.20
CA GLY A 91 -5.20 -0.66 -4.07
C GLY A 91 -6.39 -1.19 -3.28
N TRP A 92 -6.21 -2.38 -2.74
CA TRP A 92 -7.18 -3.00 -1.85
C TRP A 92 -6.50 -3.79 -0.73
N SER A 93 -7.23 -3.97 0.35
CA SER A 93 -6.85 -4.79 1.50
C SER A 93 -8.07 -5.55 2.03
N THR A 94 -7.86 -6.53 2.89
CA THR A 94 -8.96 -6.99 3.76
C THR A 94 -9.38 -5.85 4.67
N GLY A 95 -10.67 -5.60 4.75
CA GLY A 95 -11.24 -4.52 5.55
C GLY A 95 -12.34 -5.00 6.50
N SER A 96 -12.80 -4.12 7.36
CA SER A 96 -13.89 -4.35 8.30
C SER A 96 -14.77 -3.11 8.42
N THR A 97 -16.00 -3.27 8.90
CA THR A 97 -16.89 -2.15 9.19
C THR A 97 -16.36 -1.26 10.32
N GLU A 98 -15.64 -1.87 11.26
CA GLU A 98 -14.93 -1.20 12.35
C GLU A 98 -13.47 -1.65 12.29
N ALA A 99 -12.55 -0.72 12.56
CA ALA A 99 -11.13 -1.05 12.60
C ALA A 99 -10.82 -1.98 13.77
N GLY A 100 -10.06 -3.03 13.50
CA GLY A 100 -9.70 -3.99 14.54
C GLY A 100 -9.19 -5.31 14.00
N PHE A 101 -8.93 -6.21 14.92
CA PHE A 101 -8.50 -7.55 14.57
C PHE A 101 -9.68 -8.43 14.14
N VAL A 102 -9.52 -9.08 13.00
CA VAL A 102 -10.40 -10.15 12.54
C VAL A 102 -9.65 -11.49 12.59
N GLU A 103 -10.36 -12.56 12.86
CA GLU A 103 -9.83 -13.91 12.87
C GLU A 103 -10.44 -14.72 11.75
N PHE A 104 -9.61 -15.44 11.02
CA PHE A 104 -10.02 -16.32 9.93
C PHE A 104 -10.13 -17.76 10.41
N GLU A 105 -11.07 -18.50 9.85
CA GLU A 105 -11.21 -19.94 10.05
C GLU A 105 -10.26 -20.72 9.13
N GLY A 106 -9.87 -21.91 9.60
CA GLY A 106 -9.09 -22.85 8.80
C GLY A 106 -7.58 -22.60 8.82
N LYS A 107 -6.89 -23.26 7.89
CA LYS A 107 -5.42 -23.17 7.75
C LYS A 107 -5.07 -22.02 6.82
N VAL A 108 -4.96 -20.84 7.36
CA VAL A 108 -4.52 -19.63 6.64
C VAL A 108 -3.16 -19.17 7.17
N SER A 109 -2.35 -18.56 6.31
CA SER A 109 -1.00 -18.11 6.67
C SER A 109 -1.01 -17.03 7.75
N HIS A 110 -2.04 -16.19 7.77
CA HIS A 110 -2.23 -15.10 8.72
C HIS A 110 -3.64 -15.19 9.31
N PRO A 111 -3.84 -16.06 10.34
CA PRO A 111 -5.17 -16.33 10.88
C PRO A 111 -5.78 -15.14 11.62
N ARG A 112 -4.97 -14.19 12.06
CA ARG A 112 -5.40 -12.95 12.72
C ARG A 112 -4.80 -11.76 11.99
N GLN A 113 -5.66 -10.88 11.50
CA GLN A 113 -5.25 -9.70 10.74
C GLN A 113 -5.87 -8.45 11.37
N PHE A 114 -5.12 -7.34 11.38
CA PHE A 114 -5.70 -6.04 11.66
C PHE A 114 -6.28 -5.47 10.36
N CYS A 115 -7.57 -5.18 10.39
CA CYS A 115 -8.32 -4.66 9.24
C CYS A 115 -8.81 -3.25 9.54
N HIS A 116 -8.56 -2.33 8.62
CA HIS A 116 -9.10 -0.99 8.69
C HIS A 116 -10.57 -0.94 8.24
N SER A 117 -11.31 0.03 8.79
CA SER A 117 -12.56 0.52 8.21
C SER A 117 -12.25 1.65 7.21
N PRO A 118 -13.22 2.06 6.37
CA PRO A 118 -13.04 3.24 5.50
C PRO A 118 -12.60 4.49 6.27
N SER A 119 -13.23 4.78 7.41
CA SER A 119 -12.92 5.96 8.22
C SER A 119 -11.55 5.87 8.91
N SER A 120 -11.16 4.70 9.40
CA SER A 120 -9.82 4.54 9.99
C SER A 120 -8.72 4.60 8.93
N TRP A 121 -9.00 4.11 7.71
CA TRP A 121 -8.06 4.21 6.60
C TRP A 121 -7.88 5.65 6.12
N GLU A 122 -8.96 6.42 6.06
CA GLU A 122 -8.90 7.86 5.82
C GLU A 122 -8.02 8.56 6.87
N ALA A 123 -8.21 8.26 8.16
CA ALA A 123 -7.43 8.87 9.24
C ALA A 123 -5.93 8.52 9.17
N VAL A 124 -5.57 7.32 8.69
CA VAL A 124 -4.16 6.95 8.43
C VAL A 124 -3.54 7.90 7.41
N TRP A 125 -4.19 8.13 6.29
CA TRP A 125 -3.60 8.92 5.21
C TRP A 125 -3.79 10.43 5.40
N ASN A 126 -4.99 10.87 5.79
CA ASN A 126 -5.37 12.27 5.94
C ASN A 126 -5.30 12.70 7.41
N GLY A 127 -4.11 12.78 7.94
CA GLY A 127 -3.85 13.17 9.33
C GLY A 127 -2.59 12.54 9.91
N ALA A 128 -2.40 11.21 9.77
CA ALA A 128 -1.20 10.57 10.29
C ALA A 128 -0.04 10.62 9.28
N VAL A 129 -0.24 10.22 8.03
CA VAL A 129 0.82 10.19 6.99
C VAL A 129 1.01 11.57 6.37
N PHE A 130 -0.08 12.22 5.99
CA PHE A 130 -0.07 13.56 5.40
C PHE A 130 -0.79 14.57 6.30
N PRO A 131 -0.41 15.85 6.23
CA PRO A 131 -1.16 16.91 6.89
C PRO A 131 -2.64 16.86 6.47
N LYS A 132 -3.53 17.09 7.43
CA LYS A 132 -4.97 17.04 7.20
C LYS A 132 -5.38 18.03 6.09
N GLY A 133 -6.12 17.53 5.10
CA GLY A 133 -6.57 18.31 3.96
C GLY A 133 -5.60 18.38 2.78
N SER A 134 -4.40 17.77 2.89
CA SER A 134 -3.44 17.72 1.77
C SER A 134 -3.60 16.52 0.86
N VAL A 135 -4.50 15.62 1.22
CA VAL A 135 -4.90 14.45 0.41
C VAL A 135 -6.41 14.24 0.48
N GLU A 136 -6.97 13.72 -0.59
CA GLU A 136 -8.29 13.16 -0.65
C GLU A 136 -8.20 11.64 -0.54
N VAL A 137 -9.06 11.03 0.27
CA VAL A 137 -9.09 9.58 0.47
C VAL A 137 -10.49 9.07 0.15
N GLU A 138 -10.58 8.21 -0.85
CA GLU A 138 -11.77 7.43 -1.11
C GLU A 138 -11.51 6.00 -0.64
N ALA A 139 -12.40 5.45 0.19
CA ALA A 139 -12.29 4.11 0.69
C ALA A 139 -13.68 3.47 0.83
N HIS A 140 -13.87 2.28 0.27
CA HIS A 140 -15.15 1.60 0.22
C HIS A 140 -15.02 0.14 0.62
N LEU A 141 -15.98 -0.35 1.41
CA LEU A 141 -16.09 -1.78 1.69
C LEU A 141 -16.97 -2.45 0.62
N GLY A 142 -16.42 -3.47 0.01
CA GLY A 142 -17.10 -4.36 -0.93
C GLY A 142 -16.93 -5.82 -0.54
N GLU A 143 -17.50 -6.67 -1.37
CA GLU A 143 -17.28 -8.11 -1.30
C GLU A 143 -16.17 -8.50 -2.29
N PHE A 144 -15.54 -9.64 -2.07
CA PHE A 144 -14.64 -10.20 -3.07
C PHE A 144 -15.46 -10.71 -4.26
N GLU A 145 -15.07 -10.34 -5.48
CA GLU A 145 -15.75 -10.74 -6.72
C GLU A 145 -15.85 -12.26 -6.91
N ARG A 146 -14.94 -12.98 -6.30
CA ARG A 146 -14.93 -14.45 -6.29
C ARG A 146 -14.91 -14.95 -4.86
N GLU A 147 -15.54 -16.08 -4.65
CA GLU A 147 -15.44 -16.76 -3.37
C GLU A 147 -13.98 -17.17 -3.12
N VAL A 148 -13.32 -16.43 -2.24
CA VAL A 148 -11.89 -16.63 -1.92
C VAL A 148 -11.67 -17.85 -1.01
N GLY A 149 -12.73 -18.60 -0.67
CA GLY A 149 -12.65 -19.74 0.23
C GLY A 149 -12.31 -19.40 1.68
N LEU A 150 -12.15 -18.12 1.98
CA LEU A 150 -11.86 -17.62 3.32
C LEU A 150 -13.16 -17.32 4.07
N ARG A 151 -13.19 -17.65 5.36
CA ARG A 151 -14.28 -17.28 6.26
C ARG A 151 -13.69 -16.64 7.51
N LEU A 152 -14.37 -15.64 8.03
CA LEU A 152 -14.11 -15.13 9.35
C LEU A 152 -14.62 -16.11 10.40
N LYS A 153 -14.04 -16.10 11.58
CA LYS A 153 -14.52 -16.84 12.73
C LYS A 153 -15.98 -16.48 12.99
N GLY A 154 -16.88 -17.46 12.95
CA GLY A 154 -18.33 -17.26 12.93
C GLY A 154 -18.97 -17.33 11.53
N GLY A 155 -18.21 -17.70 10.49
CA GLY A 155 -18.72 -18.09 9.17
C GLY A 155 -18.97 -16.95 8.18
N ALA A 156 -18.85 -15.69 8.59
CA ALA A 156 -19.06 -14.56 7.70
C ALA A 156 -17.93 -14.45 6.64
N PRO A 157 -18.24 -13.99 5.40
CA PRO A 157 -17.21 -13.71 4.41
C PRO A 157 -16.38 -12.48 4.83
N PRO A 158 -15.08 -12.45 4.53
CA PRO A 158 -14.28 -11.26 4.71
C PRO A 158 -14.73 -10.15 3.74
N LYS A 159 -14.53 -8.90 4.14
CA LYS A 159 -14.79 -7.74 3.29
C LYS A 159 -13.51 -7.25 2.63
N ARG A 160 -13.65 -6.70 1.45
CA ARG A 160 -12.59 -6.03 0.70
C ARG A 160 -12.71 -4.53 0.93
N LEU A 161 -11.63 -3.89 1.32
CA LEU A 161 -11.50 -2.45 1.38
C LEU A 161 -10.76 -1.99 0.12
N ASP A 162 -11.49 -1.40 -0.81
CA ASP A 162 -10.92 -0.73 -1.99
C ASP A 162 -10.67 0.73 -1.65
N TRP A 163 -9.53 1.27 -2.08
CA TRP A 163 -9.15 2.60 -1.67
C TRP A 163 -8.23 3.30 -2.69
N VAL A 164 -8.31 4.62 -2.68
CA VAL A 164 -7.38 5.51 -3.35
C VAL A 164 -7.12 6.75 -2.50
N VAL A 165 -5.88 7.19 -2.49
CA VAL A 165 -5.40 8.42 -1.85
C VAL A 165 -4.83 9.30 -2.94
N ARG A 166 -5.32 10.52 -3.08
CA ARG A 166 -4.86 11.50 -4.09
C ARG A 166 -4.27 12.72 -3.42
N ARG A 167 -3.18 13.20 -3.95
CA ARG A 167 -2.58 14.46 -3.54
C ARG A 167 -3.47 15.61 -4.00
N ILE A 168 -3.81 16.50 -3.06
CA ILE A 168 -4.42 17.80 -3.33
C ILE A 168 -3.31 18.84 -3.10
N LEU A 169 -3.06 19.67 -4.08
CA LEU A 169 -2.24 20.88 -3.93
C LEU A 169 -3.13 22.09 -4.20
N GLU A 170 -3.09 23.04 -3.30
CA GLU A 170 -3.66 24.35 -3.52
C GLU A 170 -2.90 25.13 -4.60
#